data_30761cd36dd17394386ad5af76355ffc
#
_entry.id   30761cd36dd17394386ad5af76355ffc
#
_cell.length_a   1.000
_cell.length_b   1.000
_cell.length_c   1.000
_cell.angle_alpha   90.00
_cell.angle_beta   90.00
_cell.angle_gamma   90.00
#
_symmetry.space_group_name_H-M   'P 1'
#
loop_
_entity.id
_entity.type
_entity.pdbx_description
1 polymer ?
#
loop_
_entity_poly.entity_id
_entity_poly.type
_entity_poly.pdbx_seq_one_letter_code
_entity_poly.pdbx_strand_id
1 'polypeptide(L)'
;MINESIAKLVKYGENAGLVSGLDKIYATNRILEVMQISDYEEPEQIPETPDLEETLNELLDDAAKRGLLEHNSVVYRDLFDTKIMGLLMPRPSEVIRHFHELYEQVSPEAATDYYYKLSRDSDYIRRYRICKDMKWVAPTKYGDLDITINLSKPEKDPKAIAAAKLAKQSGYPKCQLCMENVGYAGRTNHPARNNPQDHTSHHQ
;
A
#
# COMPACT_ATOMS: atom_id res chain seq x y z
N MET A 1 -8.45 2.08 21.10
CA MET A 1 -7.11 2.54 21.59
C MET A 1 -6.04 2.05 20.62
N ILE A 2 -4.85 2.66 20.59
CA ILE A 2 -3.83 2.37 19.54
C ILE A 2 -3.42 0.90 19.47
N ASN A 3 -3.25 0.22 20.60
CA ASN A 3 -2.92 -1.21 20.62
C ASN A 3 -3.99 -2.06 19.94
N GLU A 4 -5.25 -1.70 20.14
CA GLU A 4 -6.37 -2.36 19.47
C GLU A 4 -6.36 -2.13 17.96
N SER A 5 -6.08 -0.91 17.50
CA SER A 5 -6.00 -0.60 16.07
C SER A 5 -4.85 -1.34 15.39
N ILE A 6 -3.70 -1.50 16.08
CA ILE A 6 -2.58 -2.31 15.59
C ILE A 6 -2.98 -3.79 15.48
N ALA A 7 -3.61 -4.34 16.51
CA ALA A 7 -4.07 -5.74 16.50
C ALA A 7 -5.13 -5.98 15.42
N LYS A 8 -6.08 -5.05 15.23
CA LYS A 8 -7.06 -5.08 14.15
C LYS A 8 -6.38 -5.11 12.78
N LEU A 9 -5.37 -4.26 12.57
CA LEU A 9 -4.66 -4.20 11.30
C LEU A 9 -3.92 -5.50 10.99
N VAL A 10 -3.23 -6.07 11.96
CA VAL A 10 -2.53 -7.36 11.79
C VAL A 10 -3.53 -8.49 11.52
N LYS A 11 -4.66 -8.52 12.26
CA LYS A 11 -5.75 -9.47 12.02
C LYS A 11 -6.34 -9.34 10.60
N TYR A 12 -6.54 -8.11 10.14
CA TYR A 12 -6.91 -7.86 8.76
C TYR A 12 -5.90 -8.45 7.77
N GLY A 13 -4.60 -8.22 8.00
CA GLY A 13 -3.53 -8.77 7.17
C GLY A 13 -3.53 -10.30 7.10
N GLU A 14 -3.78 -10.97 8.23
CA GLU A 14 -3.97 -12.42 8.27
C GLU A 14 -5.20 -12.87 7.47
N ASN A 15 -6.35 -12.22 7.69
CA ASN A 15 -7.60 -12.54 7.01
C ASN A 15 -7.53 -12.34 5.49
N ALA A 16 -6.80 -11.31 5.05
CA ALA A 16 -6.58 -11.01 3.63
C ALA A 16 -5.49 -11.90 2.98
N GLY A 17 -4.76 -12.69 3.78
CA GLY A 17 -3.66 -13.52 3.30
C GLY A 17 -2.39 -12.74 2.99
N LEU A 18 -2.25 -11.52 3.49
CA LEU A 18 -1.03 -10.71 3.36
C LEU A 18 0.04 -11.15 4.35
N VAL A 19 -0.36 -11.51 5.57
CA VAL A 19 0.51 -11.91 6.67
C VAL A 19 0.23 -13.36 7.02
N SER A 20 1.26 -14.21 7.04
CA SER A 20 1.11 -15.56 7.58
C SER A 20 1.05 -15.52 9.11
N GLY A 21 0.40 -16.50 9.74
CA GLY A 21 0.36 -16.60 11.20
C GLY A 21 1.76 -16.68 11.85
N LEU A 22 2.75 -17.19 11.11
CA LEU A 22 4.16 -17.24 11.55
C LEU A 22 4.81 -15.86 11.59
N ASP A 23 4.35 -14.94 10.73
CA ASP A 23 4.90 -13.58 10.61
C ASP A 23 4.12 -12.55 11.43
N LYS A 24 3.10 -12.96 12.18
CA LYS A 24 2.24 -12.08 12.98
C LYS A 24 3.06 -11.18 13.92
N ILE A 25 3.95 -11.78 14.70
CA ILE A 25 4.79 -11.05 15.68
C ILE A 25 5.72 -10.08 14.94
N TYR A 26 6.33 -10.53 13.84
CA TYR A 26 7.20 -9.70 13.03
C TYR A 26 6.45 -8.47 12.48
N ALA A 27 5.27 -8.68 11.88
CA ALA A 27 4.44 -7.60 11.35
C ALA A 27 4.03 -6.62 12.46
N THR A 28 3.59 -7.12 13.62
CA THR A 28 3.24 -6.29 14.78
C THR A 28 4.43 -5.42 15.20
N ASN A 29 5.60 -6.00 15.37
CA ASN A 29 6.79 -5.28 15.79
C ASN A 29 7.22 -4.21 14.79
N ARG A 30 7.08 -4.47 13.48
CA ARG A 30 7.38 -3.48 12.44
C ARG A 30 6.41 -2.30 12.48
N ILE A 31 5.13 -2.55 12.74
CA ILE A 31 4.14 -1.49 12.91
C ILE A 31 4.45 -0.66 14.16
N LEU A 32 4.75 -1.32 15.29
CA LEU A 32 5.14 -0.65 16.53
C LEU A 32 6.35 0.28 16.34
N GLU A 33 7.38 -0.20 15.61
CA GLU A 33 8.56 0.59 15.28
C GLU A 33 8.20 1.85 14.48
N VAL A 34 7.38 1.72 13.44
CA VAL A 34 6.96 2.86 12.61
C VAL A 34 6.06 3.83 13.37
N MET A 35 5.19 3.31 14.25
CA MET A 35 4.33 4.10 15.12
C MET A 35 5.06 4.65 16.36
N GLN A 36 6.34 4.31 16.54
CA GLN A 36 7.16 4.69 17.71
C GLN A 36 6.48 4.34 19.05
N ILE A 37 5.96 3.13 19.12
CA ILE A 37 5.31 2.59 20.32
C ILE A 37 6.24 1.57 20.96
N SER A 38 6.61 1.79 22.22
CA SER A 38 7.45 0.88 23.01
C SER A 38 6.65 0.06 24.03
N ASP A 39 5.38 0.40 24.18
CA ASP A 39 4.52 -0.06 25.27
C ASP A 39 3.25 -0.67 24.65
N TYR A 40 3.35 -1.92 24.25
CA TYR A 40 2.29 -2.64 23.55
C TYR A 40 1.81 -3.82 24.39
N GLU A 41 0.50 -3.85 24.61
CA GLU A 41 -0.22 -4.99 25.15
C GLU A 41 -1.21 -5.50 24.12
N GLU A 42 -1.15 -6.81 23.83
CA GLU A 42 -2.11 -7.41 22.90
C GLU A 42 -3.51 -7.37 23.54
N PRO A 43 -4.52 -6.82 22.83
CA PRO A 43 -5.88 -6.75 23.34
C PRO A 43 -6.47 -8.15 23.54
N GLU A 44 -7.23 -8.35 24.62
CA GLU A 44 -7.92 -9.62 24.89
C GLU A 44 -8.95 -9.97 23.81
N GLN A 45 -9.58 -8.96 23.22
CA GLN A 45 -10.62 -9.12 22.22
C GLN A 45 -10.43 -8.12 21.09
N ILE A 46 -10.54 -8.60 19.86
CA ILE A 46 -10.59 -7.82 18.63
C ILE A 46 -11.68 -8.39 17.72
N PRO A 47 -12.28 -7.58 16.82
CA PRO A 47 -13.23 -8.09 15.84
C PRO A 47 -12.63 -9.20 14.97
N GLU A 48 -13.42 -10.22 14.65
CA GLU A 48 -13.00 -11.30 13.73
C GLU A 48 -12.72 -10.77 12.31
N THR A 49 -13.48 -9.77 11.89
CA THR A 49 -13.36 -9.12 10.58
C THR A 49 -13.21 -7.61 10.76
N PRO A 50 -12.00 -7.11 11.08
CA PRO A 50 -11.79 -5.68 11.24
C PRO A 50 -12.05 -4.92 9.94
N ASP A 51 -12.67 -3.74 10.04
CA ASP A 51 -12.80 -2.82 8.92
C ASP A 51 -11.45 -2.11 8.68
N LEU A 52 -10.95 -2.19 7.44
CA LEU A 52 -9.64 -1.65 7.10
C LEU A 52 -9.63 -0.12 7.13
N GLU A 53 -10.65 0.52 6.54
CA GLU A 53 -10.71 1.99 6.44
C GLU A 53 -10.81 2.62 7.83
N GLU A 54 -11.67 2.09 8.70
CA GLU A 54 -11.79 2.53 10.08
C GLU A 54 -10.46 2.35 10.83
N THR A 55 -9.85 1.17 10.72
CA THR A 55 -8.60 0.83 11.41
C THR A 55 -7.45 1.72 10.95
N LEU A 56 -7.32 1.97 9.65
CA LEU A 56 -6.29 2.86 9.10
C LEU A 56 -6.51 4.31 9.55
N ASN A 57 -7.75 4.79 9.57
CA ASN A 57 -8.05 6.14 10.04
C ASN A 57 -7.67 6.32 11.51
N GLU A 58 -7.95 5.34 12.38
CA GLU A 58 -7.53 5.35 13.78
C GLU A 58 -6.00 5.45 13.91
N LEU A 59 -5.25 4.66 13.14
CA LEU A 59 -3.79 4.68 13.12
C LEU A 59 -3.22 6.00 12.60
N LEU A 60 -3.80 6.54 11.53
CA LEU A 60 -3.39 7.82 10.95
C LEU A 60 -3.67 9.00 11.88
N ASP A 61 -4.77 8.98 12.61
CA ASP A 61 -5.11 9.99 13.60
C ASP A 61 -4.13 9.95 14.79
N ASP A 62 -3.77 8.76 15.25
CA ASP A 62 -2.75 8.60 16.29
C ASP A 62 -1.36 9.06 15.80
N ALA A 63 -0.97 8.68 14.59
CA ALA A 63 0.28 9.12 13.97
C ALA A 63 0.35 10.64 13.83
N ALA A 64 -0.75 11.30 13.44
CA ALA A 64 -0.83 12.75 13.36
C ALA A 64 -0.67 13.40 14.76
N LYS A 65 -1.34 12.87 15.78
CA LYS A 65 -1.23 13.36 17.17
C LYS A 65 0.18 13.20 17.73
N ARG A 66 0.90 12.14 17.34
CA ARG A 66 2.30 11.89 17.74
C ARG A 66 3.31 12.70 16.92
N GLY A 67 2.88 13.45 15.92
CA GLY A 67 3.78 14.21 15.05
C GLY A 67 4.60 13.34 14.10
N LEU A 68 4.12 12.15 13.77
CA LEU A 68 4.78 11.23 12.83
C LEU A 68 4.53 11.60 11.36
N LEU A 69 3.53 12.45 11.11
CA LEU A 69 3.24 13.02 9.80
C LEU A 69 3.91 14.39 9.70
N GLU A 70 4.57 14.69 8.57
CA GLU A 70 5.14 16.02 8.32
C GLU A 70 4.03 17.08 8.34
N HIS A 71 2.88 16.77 7.73
CA HIS A 71 1.65 17.56 7.80
C HIS A 71 0.44 16.64 7.91
N ASN A 72 -0.57 17.02 8.66
CA ASN A 72 -1.84 16.31 8.70
C ASN A 72 -2.71 16.71 7.51
N SER A 73 -2.34 16.25 6.32
CA SER A 73 -3.06 16.46 5.06
C SER A 73 -3.29 15.13 4.34
N VAL A 74 -4.20 15.12 3.37
CA VAL A 74 -4.52 13.91 2.59
C VAL A 74 -3.28 13.28 1.99
N VAL A 75 -2.36 14.09 1.44
CA VAL A 75 -1.12 13.61 0.81
C VAL A 75 -0.25 12.86 1.80
N TYR A 76 0.02 13.45 2.98
CA TYR A 76 0.90 12.82 3.98
C TYR A 76 0.23 11.65 4.69
N ARG A 77 -1.08 11.70 4.88
CA ARG A 77 -1.86 10.55 5.37
C ARG A 77 -1.79 9.38 4.39
N ASP A 78 -1.96 9.63 3.10
CA ASP A 78 -1.82 8.59 2.06
C ASP A 78 -0.40 7.99 2.00
N LEU A 79 0.64 8.81 2.16
CA LEU A 79 2.02 8.34 2.21
C LEU A 79 2.27 7.46 3.44
N PHE A 80 1.76 7.85 4.59
CA PHE A 80 1.93 7.10 5.83
C PHE A 80 1.12 5.80 5.82
N ASP A 81 -0.11 5.83 5.30
CA ASP A 81 -0.93 4.65 5.06
C ASP A 81 -0.18 3.64 4.17
N THR A 82 0.34 4.08 3.03
CA THR A 82 1.14 3.23 2.15
C THR A 82 2.36 2.63 2.88
N LYS A 83 2.99 3.40 3.76
CA LYS A 83 4.11 2.92 4.58
C LYS A 83 3.67 1.81 5.54
N ILE A 84 2.55 2.00 6.23
CA ILE A 84 2.01 1.00 7.16
C ILE A 84 1.57 -0.26 6.41
N MET A 85 0.79 -0.11 5.34
CA MET A 85 0.32 -1.25 4.55
C MET A 85 1.48 -2.02 3.91
N GLY A 86 2.55 -1.33 3.52
CA GLY A 86 3.77 -1.95 3.04
C GLY A 86 4.42 -2.91 4.03
N LEU A 87 4.23 -2.72 5.34
CA LEU A 87 4.75 -3.61 6.38
C LEU A 87 3.98 -4.94 6.46
N LEU A 88 2.75 -4.96 5.98
CA LEU A 88 1.92 -6.17 5.93
C LEU A 88 2.13 -6.97 4.64
N MET A 89 2.79 -6.39 3.64
CA MET A 89 2.94 -7.04 2.35
C MET A 89 3.83 -8.28 2.44
N PRO A 90 3.48 -9.36 1.71
CA PRO A 90 4.39 -10.48 1.53
C PRO A 90 5.68 -10.00 0.83
N ARG A 91 6.76 -10.78 0.95
CA ARG A 91 8.01 -10.46 0.28
C ARG A 91 7.81 -10.42 -1.25
N PRO A 92 8.49 -9.52 -1.98
CA PRO A 92 8.39 -9.45 -3.44
C PRO A 92 8.62 -10.80 -4.12
N SER A 93 9.59 -11.58 -3.64
CA SER A 93 9.87 -12.92 -4.17
C SER A 93 8.69 -13.88 -4.04
N GLU A 94 7.93 -13.80 -2.96
CA GLU A 94 6.73 -14.62 -2.76
C GLU A 94 5.61 -14.21 -3.71
N VAL A 95 5.40 -12.91 -3.89
CA VAL A 95 4.40 -12.37 -4.81
C VAL A 95 4.72 -12.82 -6.25
N ILE A 96 5.96 -12.65 -6.68
CA ILE A 96 6.40 -13.01 -8.03
C ILE A 96 6.30 -14.52 -8.24
N ARG A 97 6.78 -15.31 -7.29
CA ARG A 97 6.69 -16.78 -7.36
C ARG A 97 5.25 -17.24 -7.51
N HIS A 98 4.37 -16.75 -6.66
CA HIS A 98 2.96 -17.17 -6.67
C HIS A 98 2.24 -16.70 -7.94
N PHE A 99 2.56 -15.50 -8.44
CA PHE A 99 2.04 -15.03 -9.72
C PHE A 99 2.41 -15.97 -10.86
N HIS A 100 3.68 -16.37 -10.96
CA HIS A 100 4.14 -17.31 -12.00
C HIS A 100 3.54 -18.70 -11.84
N GLU A 101 3.42 -19.22 -10.64
CA GLU A 101 2.76 -20.49 -10.37
C GLU A 101 1.31 -20.49 -10.88
N LEU A 102 0.55 -19.43 -10.59
CA LEU A 102 -0.82 -19.30 -11.08
C LEU A 102 -0.87 -19.16 -12.61
N TYR A 103 0.02 -18.37 -13.17
CA TYR A 103 0.09 -18.14 -14.61
C TYR A 103 0.36 -19.42 -15.39
N GLU A 104 1.32 -20.24 -14.92
CA GLU A 104 1.75 -21.46 -15.60
C GLU A 104 0.88 -22.68 -15.31
N GLN A 105 0.38 -22.81 -14.07
CA GLN A 105 -0.30 -24.01 -13.62
C GLN A 105 -1.82 -23.89 -13.63
N VAL A 106 -2.37 -22.68 -13.62
CA VAL A 106 -3.81 -22.44 -13.60
C VAL A 106 -4.24 -21.69 -14.87
N SER A 107 -4.04 -20.39 -14.92
CA SER A 107 -4.29 -19.57 -16.10
C SER A 107 -3.71 -18.14 -15.94
N PRO A 108 -3.50 -17.40 -17.04
CA PRO A 108 -3.15 -15.98 -16.99
C PRO A 108 -4.19 -15.14 -16.24
N GLU A 109 -5.48 -15.47 -16.37
CA GLU A 109 -6.58 -14.81 -15.66
C GLU A 109 -6.44 -14.98 -14.16
N ALA A 110 -6.15 -16.20 -13.67
CA ALA A 110 -5.96 -16.47 -12.25
C ALA A 110 -4.79 -15.67 -11.66
N ALA A 111 -3.70 -15.54 -12.40
CA ALA A 111 -2.57 -14.71 -12.00
C ALA A 111 -2.94 -13.21 -11.92
N THR A 112 -3.70 -12.71 -12.90
CA THR A 112 -4.20 -11.33 -12.93
C THR A 112 -5.17 -11.05 -11.79
N ASP A 113 -6.08 -11.99 -11.52
CA ASP A 113 -7.05 -11.88 -10.42
C ASP A 113 -6.36 -11.86 -9.06
N TYR A 114 -5.34 -12.71 -8.87
CA TYR A 114 -4.50 -12.67 -7.67
C TYR A 114 -3.84 -11.31 -7.50
N TYR A 115 -3.24 -10.78 -8.55
CA TYR A 115 -2.54 -9.50 -8.51
C TYR A 115 -3.49 -8.32 -8.25
N TYR A 116 -4.68 -8.35 -8.86
CA TYR A 116 -5.72 -7.36 -8.58
C TYR A 116 -6.22 -7.45 -7.13
N LYS A 117 -6.45 -8.68 -6.63
CA LYS A 117 -6.83 -8.91 -5.24
C LYS A 117 -5.78 -8.37 -4.28
N LEU A 118 -4.50 -8.66 -4.53
CA LEU A 118 -3.39 -8.16 -3.73
C LEU A 118 -3.35 -6.62 -3.73
N SER A 119 -3.52 -5.99 -4.88
CA SER A 119 -3.55 -4.52 -5.02
C SER A 119 -4.70 -3.88 -4.24
N ARG A 120 -5.83 -4.55 -4.20
CA ARG A 120 -7.00 -4.09 -3.45
C ARG A 120 -6.86 -4.33 -1.95
N ASP A 121 -6.39 -5.50 -1.55
CA ASP A 121 -6.31 -5.88 -0.14
C ASP A 121 -5.15 -5.17 0.59
N SER A 122 -4.11 -4.77 -0.13
CA SER A 122 -3.02 -3.93 0.39
C SER A 122 -3.34 -2.44 0.43
N ASP A 123 -4.57 -2.05 0.10
CA ASP A 123 -5.02 -0.65 -0.02
C ASP A 123 -4.22 0.20 -1.04
N TYR A 124 -3.44 -0.44 -1.92
CA TYR A 124 -2.79 0.26 -3.03
C TYR A 124 -3.83 0.92 -3.94
N ILE A 125 -4.91 0.18 -4.26
CA ILE A 125 -6.13 0.72 -4.84
C ILE A 125 -7.04 1.09 -3.67
N ARG A 126 -7.18 2.39 -3.38
CA ARG A 126 -8.01 2.90 -2.29
C ARG A 126 -9.47 2.52 -2.47
N ARG A 127 -9.94 1.47 -1.79
CA ARG A 127 -11.30 0.91 -1.98
C ARG A 127 -12.40 1.94 -1.78
N TYR A 128 -12.29 2.78 -0.77
CA TYR A 128 -13.24 3.85 -0.50
C TYR A 128 -13.26 4.97 -1.56
N ARG A 129 -12.24 5.03 -2.42
CA ARG A 129 -12.15 5.96 -3.55
C ARG A 129 -12.64 5.34 -4.86
N ILE A 130 -12.63 4.01 -5.00
CA ILE A 130 -13.08 3.31 -6.22
C ILE A 130 -14.54 3.68 -6.55
N CYS A 131 -15.41 3.78 -5.54
CA CYS A 131 -16.79 4.19 -5.73
C CYS A 131 -16.95 5.63 -6.22
N LYS A 132 -15.90 6.44 -6.13
CA LYS A 132 -15.87 7.82 -6.64
C LYS A 132 -15.27 7.91 -8.05
N ASP A 133 -14.68 6.82 -8.57
CA ASP A 133 -14.16 6.77 -9.92
C ASP A 133 -15.30 6.99 -10.90
N MET A 134 -15.14 7.97 -11.76
CA MET A 134 -16.12 8.28 -12.80
C MET A 134 -15.72 7.56 -14.09
N LYS A 135 -16.66 6.78 -14.63
CA LYS A 135 -16.45 6.04 -15.87
C LYS A 135 -17.61 6.32 -16.83
N TRP A 136 -17.28 6.61 -18.07
CA TRP A 136 -18.28 6.73 -19.14
C TRP A 136 -17.67 6.42 -20.50
N VAL A 137 -18.55 6.13 -21.45
CA VAL A 137 -18.18 5.93 -22.86
C VAL A 137 -18.44 7.22 -23.61
N ALA A 138 -17.45 7.74 -24.31
CA ALA A 138 -17.58 8.88 -25.20
C ALA A 138 -17.55 8.40 -26.64
N PRO A 139 -18.67 8.47 -27.40
CA PRO A 139 -18.71 8.12 -28.81
C PRO A 139 -17.89 9.12 -29.64
N THR A 140 -17.04 8.61 -30.50
CA THR A 140 -16.25 9.42 -31.42
C THR A 140 -16.39 8.93 -32.85
N LYS A 141 -15.93 9.74 -33.83
CA LYS A 141 -15.92 9.33 -35.25
C LYS A 141 -14.98 8.15 -35.55
N TYR A 142 -14.11 7.78 -34.59
CA TYR A 142 -13.16 6.67 -34.72
C TYR A 142 -13.55 5.44 -33.88
N GLY A 143 -14.69 5.49 -33.19
CA GLY A 143 -15.18 4.48 -32.29
C GLY A 143 -15.40 5.04 -30.88
N ASP A 144 -15.85 4.19 -29.98
CA ASP A 144 -16.13 4.55 -28.60
C ASP A 144 -14.84 4.61 -27.78
N LEU A 145 -14.75 5.61 -26.90
CA LEU A 145 -13.64 5.76 -25.95
C LEU A 145 -14.15 5.55 -24.54
N ASP A 146 -13.56 4.60 -23.82
CA ASP A 146 -13.76 4.45 -22.37
C ASP A 146 -12.95 5.51 -21.63
N ILE A 147 -13.65 6.40 -20.94
CA ILE A 147 -13.03 7.47 -20.15
C ILE A 147 -13.20 7.15 -18.67
N THR A 148 -12.11 7.27 -17.92
CA THR A 148 -12.11 7.09 -16.47
C THR A 148 -11.36 8.23 -15.79
N ILE A 149 -12.01 8.85 -14.79
CA ILE A 149 -11.32 9.70 -13.80
C ILE A 149 -11.02 8.82 -12.58
N ASN A 150 -9.77 8.49 -12.40
CA ASN A 150 -9.33 7.57 -11.36
C ASN A 150 -8.95 8.34 -10.10
N LEU A 151 -9.78 8.23 -9.05
CA LEU A 151 -9.58 8.80 -7.72
C LEU A 151 -9.09 7.77 -6.70
N SER A 152 -8.95 6.50 -7.11
CA SER A 152 -8.60 5.39 -6.23
C SER A 152 -7.10 5.27 -5.94
N LYS A 153 -6.24 5.92 -6.72
CA LYS A 153 -4.78 5.91 -6.48
C LYS A 153 -4.37 6.88 -5.38
N PRO A 154 -3.27 6.57 -4.63
CA PRO A 154 -2.72 7.48 -3.65
C PRO A 154 -2.37 8.85 -4.25
N GLU A 155 -2.56 9.88 -3.47
CA GLU A 155 -2.17 11.24 -3.85
C GLU A 155 -0.65 11.38 -3.95
N LYS A 156 -0.21 12.28 -4.84
CA LYS A 156 1.21 12.67 -4.95
C LYS A 156 1.37 14.10 -4.45
N ASP A 157 2.41 14.33 -3.67
CA ASP A 157 2.73 15.69 -3.21
C ASP A 157 3.24 16.55 -4.37
N PRO A 158 2.50 17.61 -4.79
CA PRO A 158 2.94 18.50 -5.88
C PRO A 158 4.26 19.21 -5.57
N LYS A 159 4.52 19.52 -4.29
CA LYS A 159 5.78 20.18 -3.87
C LYS A 159 6.96 19.23 -4.01
N ALA A 160 6.79 17.97 -3.61
CA ALA A 160 7.81 16.94 -3.78
C ALA A 160 8.10 16.67 -5.27
N ILE A 161 7.06 16.67 -6.13
CA ILE A 161 7.23 16.54 -7.58
C ILE A 161 8.01 17.72 -8.15
N ALA A 162 7.67 18.95 -7.76
CA ALA A 162 8.36 20.15 -8.22
C ALA A 162 9.82 20.18 -7.73
N ALA A 163 10.07 19.86 -6.46
CA ALA A 163 11.41 19.75 -5.90
C ALA A 163 12.25 18.68 -6.60
N ALA A 164 11.68 17.52 -6.91
CA ALA A 164 12.34 16.43 -7.62
C ALA A 164 12.74 16.82 -9.07
N LYS A 165 11.95 17.68 -9.72
CA LYS A 165 12.29 18.20 -11.06
C LYS A 165 13.46 19.19 -11.03
N LEU A 166 13.60 19.95 -9.95
CA LEU A 166 14.66 20.94 -9.76
C LEU A 166 15.96 20.30 -9.23
N ALA A 167 15.84 19.25 -8.43
CA ALA A 167 16.99 18.52 -7.91
C ALA A 167 17.57 17.62 -9.01
N LYS A 168 18.77 17.92 -9.48
CA LYS A 168 19.56 16.96 -10.24
C LYS A 168 19.89 15.79 -9.32
N GLN A 169 19.04 14.80 -9.27
CA GLN A 169 19.27 13.60 -8.46
C GLN A 169 20.39 12.78 -9.11
N SER A 170 21.57 12.90 -8.58
CA SER A 170 22.66 11.95 -8.81
C SER A 170 22.57 10.86 -7.74
N GLY A 171 22.79 9.64 -8.11
CA GLY A 171 22.88 8.53 -7.17
C GLY A 171 22.08 7.30 -7.61
N TYR A 172 22.36 6.21 -6.92
CA TYR A 172 21.71 4.92 -7.06
C TYR A 172 20.54 4.81 -6.04
N PRO A 173 19.42 4.21 -6.40
CA PRO A 173 18.97 3.88 -7.75
C PRO A 173 18.41 5.13 -8.48
N LYS A 174 18.63 5.20 -9.78
CA LYS A 174 18.19 6.35 -10.60
C LYS A 174 16.69 6.35 -10.83
N CYS A 175 16.11 5.19 -11.09
CA CYS A 175 14.67 5.01 -11.30
C CYS A 175 14.00 4.61 -9.97
N GLN A 176 12.98 5.35 -9.57
CA GLN A 176 12.25 5.06 -8.32
C GLN A 176 11.32 3.84 -8.43
N LEU A 177 10.95 3.44 -9.63
CA LEU A 177 10.06 2.32 -9.90
C LEU A 177 10.80 1.06 -10.37
N CYS A 178 12.13 1.11 -10.50
CA CYS A 178 12.91 -0.04 -10.92
C CYS A 178 13.17 -1.03 -9.79
N MET A 179 13.45 -2.28 -10.14
CA MET A 179 13.69 -3.38 -9.19
C MET A 179 14.80 -3.05 -8.18
N GLU A 180 15.82 -2.31 -8.60
CA GLU A 180 16.93 -1.88 -7.76
C GLU A 180 16.47 -0.99 -6.58
N ASN A 181 15.27 -0.43 -6.68
CA ASN A 181 14.71 0.42 -5.63
C ASN A 181 13.93 -0.36 -4.55
N VAL A 182 13.65 -1.63 -4.76
CA VAL A 182 12.92 -2.45 -3.81
C VAL A 182 13.67 -2.52 -2.47
N GLY A 183 13.04 -1.98 -1.41
CA GLY A 183 13.64 -1.94 -0.08
C GLY A 183 14.76 -0.92 0.12
N TYR A 184 15.08 -0.08 -0.89
CA TYR A 184 16.11 0.95 -0.74
C TYR A 184 15.63 2.09 0.17
N ALA A 185 16.21 2.19 1.36
CA ALA A 185 15.78 3.11 2.41
C ALA A 185 16.14 4.58 2.17
N GLY A 186 17.07 4.89 1.26
CA GLY A 186 17.57 6.24 1.01
C GLY A 186 16.55 7.24 0.45
N ARG A 187 15.37 6.77 0.02
CA ARG A 187 14.28 7.61 -0.51
C ARG A 187 12.99 7.31 0.22
N THR A 188 12.92 7.70 1.47
CA THR A 188 11.86 7.31 2.42
C THR A 188 10.45 7.76 2.08
N ASN A 189 10.28 8.75 1.21
CA ASN A 189 8.98 9.36 0.96
C ASN A 189 8.26 8.84 -0.28
N HIS A 190 8.82 7.83 -0.98
CA HIS A 190 8.18 7.30 -2.18
C HIS A 190 7.35 6.04 -1.85
N PRO A 191 6.03 6.03 -2.12
CA PRO A 191 5.15 4.91 -1.78
C PRO A 191 5.58 3.58 -2.41
N ALA A 192 6.03 3.60 -3.66
CA ALA A 192 6.44 2.42 -4.41
C ALA A 192 7.53 1.57 -3.72
N ARG A 193 8.30 2.15 -2.83
CA ARG A 193 9.32 1.40 -2.08
C ARG A 193 8.77 0.40 -1.10
N ASN A 194 7.60 0.71 -0.58
CA ASN A 194 6.95 -0.10 0.43
C ASN A 194 5.89 -1.02 -0.20
N ASN A 195 5.69 -0.92 -1.51
CA ASN A 195 4.72 -1.71 -2.24
C ASN A 195 5.38 -2.47 -3.40
N PRO A 196 5.66 -3.77 -3.22
CA PRO A 196 6.29 -4.60 -4.27
C PRO A 196 5.48 -4.70 -5.56
N GLN A 197 4.20 -4.39 -5.54
CA GLN A 197 3.33 -4.45 -6.74
C GLN A 197 3.76 -3.47 -7.82
N ASP A 198 4.21 -2.29 -7.45
CA ASP A 198 4.65 -1.28 -8.42
C ASP A 198 5.85 -1.74 -9.24
N HIS A 199 6.66 -2.64 -8.68
CA HIS A 199 7.85 -3.16 -9.33
C HIS A 199 7.54 -4.29 -10.30
N THR A 200 6.53 -5.11 -10.00
CA THR A 200 6.13 -6.22 -10.89
C THR A 200 5.39 -5.74 -12.12
N SER A 201 4.61 -4.66 -12.02
CA SER A 201 3.86 -4.11 -13.16
C SER A 201 4.70 -3.34 -14.18
N HIS A 202 5.95 -2.97 -13.81
CA HIS A 202 6.79 -2.16 -14.68
C HIS A 202 7.65 -2.98 -15.66
N HIS A 203 7.75 -4.29 -15.45
CA HIS A 203 8.57 -5.21 -16.23
C HIS A 203 7.77 -6.23 -17.06
N GLN A 204 6.46 -6.07 -17.13
CA GLN A 204 5.58 -6.80 -18.05
C GLN A 204 5.23 -5.93 -19.27
#